data_9d45db4ae2e4b626fe50513357af2cb5
#
_entry.id   9d45db4ae2e4b626fe50513357af2cb5
#
_cell.length_a   1.000
_cell.length_b   1.000
_cell.length_c   1.000
_cell.angle_alpha   90.00
_cell.angle_beta   90.00
_cell.angle_gamma   90.00
#
_symmetry.space_group_name_H-M   'P 1'
#
loop_
_entity.id
_entity.type
_entity.pdbx_description
1 polymer ?
#
loop_
_entity_poly.entity_id
_entity_poly.type
_entity_poly.pdbx_seq_one_letter_code
_entity_poly.pdbx_strand_id
1 'polypeptide(L)' 'MIGFLRGTLLKKQPPLLMLDVKGIGYEIEAPMTTFYVLPEIGNEIEIYTHLVIRDD' A
#
# COMPACT_ATOMS: atom_id res chain seq x y z
N MET A 1 12.95 -8.93 3.02
CA MET A 1 11.50 -9.03 3.28
C MET A 1 11.03 -7.76 3.95
N ILE A 2 10.01 -7.14 3.41
CA ILE A 2 9.42 -5.94 4.01
C ILE A 2 8.21 -6.38 4.85
N GLY A 3 8.26 -6.08 6.16
CA GLY A 3 7.21 -6.49 7.08
C GLY A 3 6.04 -5.53 7.17
N PHE A 4 6.28 -4.23 6.98
CA PHE A 4 5.21 -3.24 6.90
C PHE A 4 5.71 -1.97 6.22
N LEU A 5 4.77 -1.14 5.79
CA LEU A 5 5.05 0.14 5.20
C LEU A 5 4.19 1.21 5.86
N ARG A 6 4.79 2.38 6.09
CA ARG A 6 4.07 3.57 6.52
C ARG A 6 4.31 4.66 5.50
N GLY A 7 3.25 5.23 5.01
CA GLY A 7 3.39 6.30 4.02
C GLY A 7 2.07 6.96 3.70
N THR A 8 2.12 7.89 2.78
CA THR A 8 0.94 8.63 2.33
C THR A 8 0.25 7.85 1.22
N LEU A 9 -1.05 7.67 1.38
CA LEU A 9 -1.85 6.98 0.38
C LEU A 9 -2.03 7.89 -0.84
N LEU A 10 -1.48 7.47 -1.97
CA LEU A 10 -1.54 8.24 -3.21
C LEU A 10 -2.67 7.79 -4.13
N LYS A 11 -2.99 6.50 -4.11
CA LYS A 11 -3.92 5.95 -5.10
C LYS A 11 -4.59 4.71 -4.54
N LYS A 12 -5.89 4.61 -4.79
CA LYS A 12 -6.71 3.44 -4.46
C LYS A 12 -7.34 2.94 -5.75
N GLN A 13 -6.86 1.85 -6.26
CA GLN A 13 -7.40 1.24 -7.47
C GLN A 13 -7.39 -0.28 -7.27
N PRO A 14 -8.40 -0.81 -6.57
CA PRO A 14 -8.41 -2.23 -6.23
C PRO A 14 -8.15 -3.13 -7.44
N PRO A 15 -7.34 -4.17 -7.27
CA PRO A 15 -6.73 -4.65 -6.03
C PRO A 15 -5.42 -3.97 -5.66
N LEU A 16 -5.09 -2.85 -6.29
CA LEU A 16 -3.82 -2.16 -6.08
C LEU A 16 -4.01 -0.86 -5.30
N LEU A 17 -3.03 -0.55 -4.48
CA LEU A 17 -2.92 0.75 -3.85
C LEU A 17 -1.47 1.23 -3.95
N MET A 18 -1.27 2.52 -3.86
CA MET A 18 0.07 3.09 -3.93
C MET A 18 0.34 3.97 -2.74
N LEU A 19 1.49 3.73 -2.09
CA LEU A 19 1.96 4.54 -0.98
C LEU A 19 3.20 5.30 -1.37
N ASP A 20 3.27 6.55 -0.93
CA ASP A 20 4.48 7.34 -1.01
C ASP A 20 5.22 7.21 0.31
N VAL A 21 6.35 6.55 0.28
CA VAL A 21 7.21 6.39 1.46
C VAL A 21 8.50 7.16 1.19
N LYS A 22 8.56 8.37 1.69
CA LYS A 22 9.71 9.28 1.54
C LYS A 22 10.11 9.47 0.07
N GLY A 23 9.14 9.70 -0.78
CA GLY A 23 9.38 9.94 -2.20
C GLY A 23 9.45 8.69 -3.06
N ILE A 24 9.35 7.50 -2.47
CA ILE A 24 9.33 6.26 -3.23
C ILE A 24 7.89 5.76 -3.26
N GLY A 25 7.38 5.52 -4.48
CA GLY A 25 6.04 4.97 -4.64
C GLY A 25 6.08 3.45 -4.59
N TYR A 26 5.37 2.88 -3.63
CA TYR A 26 5.22 1.44 -3.53
C TYR A 26 3.84 1.04 -4.01
N GLU A 27 3.78 0.17 -5.00
CA GLU A 27 2.53 -0.40 -5.45
C GLU A 27 2.30 -1.70 -4.69
N ILE A 28 1.14 -1.80 -4.04
CA ILE A 28 0.84 -2.91 -3.15
C ILE A 28 -0.47 -3.53 -3.59
N GLU A 29 -0.47 -4.85 -3.73
CA GLU A 29 -1.68 -5.60 -3.97
C GLU A 29 -2.30 -6.00 -2.64
N ALA A 30 -3.60 -5.72 -2.47
CA ALA A 30 -4.29 -5.99 -1.22
C ALA A 30 -5.70 -6.52 -1.50
N PRO A 31 -6.25 -7.33 -0.58
CA PRO A 31 -7.61 -7.83 -0.74
C PRO A 31 -8.63 -6.70 -0.61
N MET A 32 -9.82 -6.92 -1.16
CA MET A 32 -10.89 -5.90 -1.13
C MET A 32 -11.23 -5.45 0.29
N THR A 33 -11.16 -6.35 1.26
CA THR A 33 -11.44 -6.00 2.66
C THR A 33 -10.54 -4.89 3.18
N THR A 34 -9.31 -4.82 2.70
CA THR A 34 -8.39 -3.74 3.06
C THR A 34 -8.90 -2.40 2.55
N PHE A 35 -9.44 -2.37 1.34
CA PHE A 35 -9.90 -1.12 0.74
C PHE A 35 -11.11 -0.53 1.44
N TYR A 36 -11.92 -1.35 2.10
CA TYR A 36 -13.08 -0.85 2.83
C TYR A 36 -12.69 -0.02 4.05
N VAL A 37 -11.52 -0.24 4.60
CA VAL A 37 -11.07 0.46 5.81
C VAL A 37 -9.99 1.50 5.54
N LEU A 38 -9.59 1.69 4.29
CA LEU A 38 -8.59 2.69 3.94
C LEU A 38 -9.17 4.10 4.09
N PRO A 39 -8.36 5.05 4.60
CA PRO A 39 -8.77 6.45 4.64
C PRO A 39 -8.71 7.07 3.25
N GLU A 40 -9.04 8.35 3.18
CA GLU A 40 -8.97 9.10 1.94
C GLU A 40 -7.53 9.24 1.45
N ILE A 41 -7.39 9.40 0.14
CA ILE A 41 -6.10 9.69 -0.48
C ILE A 41 -5.50 10.95 0.15
N GLY A 42 -4.20 10.92 0.42
CA GLY A 42 -3.51 12.02 1.07
C GLY A 42 -3.26 11.79 2.55
N ASN A 43 -3.90 10.80 3.15
CA ASN A 43 -3.67 10.47 4.55
C ASN A 43 -2.55 9.46 4.70
N GLU A 44 -1.88 9.52 5.86
CA GLU A 44 -0.84 8.56 6.19
C GLU A 44 -1.48 7.27 6.68
N ILE A 45 -0.97 6.15 6.20
CA ILE A 45 -1.41 4.83 6.64
C ILE A 45 -0.23 3.94 6.93
N GLU A 46 -0.48 2.92 7.73
CA GLU A 46 0.46 1.82 7.94
C GLU A 46 -0.18 0.55 7.42
N ILE A 47 0.60 -0.25 6.72
CA ILE A 47 0.11 -1.50 6.18
C ILE A 47 1.14 -2.60 6.41
N TYR A 48 0.67 -3.74 6.92
CA TYR A 48 1.52 -4.92 7.06
C TYR A 48 1.55 -5.65 5.73
N THR A 49 2.75 -5.97 5.29
CA THR A 49 2.94 -6.57 3.98
C THR A 49 3.45 -8.00 4.12
N HIS A 50 2.93 -8.86 3.25
CA HIS A 50 3.48 -10.18 3.03
C HIS A 50 4.17 -10.10 1.68
N LEU A 51 5.48 -9.91 1.70
CA LEU A 51 6.18 -9.71 0.46
C LEU A 51 6.55 -11.05 -0.15
N VAL A 52 5.87 -11.39 -1.22
CA VAL A 52 6.37 -12.38 -2.14
C VAL A 52 7.19 -11.62 -3.17
N ILE A 53 8.50 -11.78 -3.13
CA ILE A 53 9.36 -11.18 -4.14
C ILE A 53 9.12 -11.93 -5.44
N ARG A 54 8.62 -11.21 -6.41
CA ARG A 54 8.51 -11.74 -7.78
C ARG A 54 9.64 -11.15 -8.58
N ASP A 55 10.46 -12.02 -9.09
CA ASP A 55 11.44 -11.67 -10.12
C ASP A 55 10.75 -11.79 -11.46
N ASP A 56 10.12 -10.72 -11.85
CA ASP A 56 9.55 -10.64 -13.20
C ASP A 56 10.43 -9.77 -14.06
#